data_04cf3fd47f1d5fc5861a2c7cf3c05532
#
_entry.id   04cf3fd47f1d5fc5861a2c7cf3c05532
#
_cell.length_a   1.000
_cell.length_b   1.000
_cell.length_c   1.000
_cell.angle_alpha   90.00
_cell.angle_beta   90.00
_cell.angle_gamma   90.00
#
_symmetry.space_group_name_H-M   'P 1'
#
loop_
_entity.id
_entity.type
_entity.pdbx_description
1 polymer ?
#
loop_
_entity_poly.entity_id
_entity_poly.type
_entity_poly.pdbx_seq_one_letter_code
_entity_poly.pdbx_strand_id
1 'polypeptide(L)' 'VLSLAATPALHVMFLQDMGFYDQEANIRALQASGGNVNAAVERLLQSFP' A
#
# COMPACT_ATOMS: atom_id res chain seq x y z
N VAL A 1 10.07 9.55 11.88
CA VAL A 1 11.08 9.65 10.88
C VAL A 1 11.47 8.30 10.35
N LEU A 2 12.04 7.51 11.20
CA LEU A 2 12.43 6.16 10.80
C LEU A 2 11.24 5.38 10.31
N SER A 3 10.12 5.63 10.89
CA SER A 3 8.92 4.90 10.56
C SER A 3 8.46 5.16 9.14
N LEU A 4 8.87 6.28 8.55
CA LEU A 4 8.48 6.54 7.18
C LEU A 4 9.07 5.54 6.22
N ALA A 5 10.24 4.99 6.55
CA ALA A 5 10.85 3.98 5.71
C ALA A 5 10.38 2.59 6.09
N ALA A 6 10.26 2.32 7.37
CA ALA A 6 9.90 0.99 7.85
C ALA A 6 8.43 0.66 7.67
N THR A 7 7.57 1.62 7.99
CA THR A 7 6.14 1.40 7.95
C THR A 7 5.63 1.07 6.56
N PRO A 8 6.00 1.84 5.52
CA PRO A 8 5.55 1.50 4.18
C PRO A 8 6.02 0.11 3.73
N ALA A 9 7.22 -0.30 4.14
CA ALA A 9 7.72 -1.60 3.74
C ALA A 9 6.84 -2.73 4.31
N LEU A 10 6.46 -2.62 5.56
CA LEU A 10 5.60 -3.63 6.18
C LEU A 10 4.22 -3.63 5.53
N HIS A 11 3.69 -2.46 5.26
CA HIS A 11 2.38 -2.36 4.62
C HIS A 11 2.41 -2.91 3.21
N VAL A 12 3.50 -2.69 2.48
CA VAL A 12 3.64 -3.24 1.14
C VAL A 12 3.69 -4.76 1.19
N MET A 13 4.40 -5.32 2.16
CA MET A 13 4.42 -6.77 2.33
C MET A 13 3.03 -7.32 2.59
N PHE A 14 2.27 -6.61 3.40
CA PHE A 14 0.91 -7.00 3.70
C PHE A 14 0.04 -7.00 2.44
N LEU A 15 0.19 -5.97 1.62
CA LEU A 15 -0.55 -5.88 0.38
C LEU A 15 -0.13 -6.96 -0.59
N GLN A 16 1.14 -7.30 -0.63
CA GLN A 16 1.62 -8.38 -1.49
C GLN A 16 1.03 -9.72 -1.08
N ASP A 17 0.87 -9.94 0.22
CA ASP A 17 0.23 -11.15 0.71
C ASP A 17 -1.21 -11.26 0.23
N MET A 18 -1.85 -10.14 0.00
CA MET A 18 -3.21 -10.11 -0.49
C MET A 18 -3.30 -10.24 -2.01
N GLY A 19 -2.16 -10.28 -2.68
CA GLY A 19 -2.14 -10.43 -4.12
C GLY A 19 -1.82 -9.17 -4.90
N PHE A 20 -1.56 -8.07 -4.23
CA PHE A 20 -1.20 -6.82 -4.89
C PHE A 20 0.31 -6.77 -5.07
N TYR A 21 0.78 -7.21 -6.23
CA TYR A 21 2.22 -7.37 -6.45
C TYR A 21 2.90 -6.17 -7.09
N ASP A 22 2.14 -5.17 -7.49
CA ASP A 22 2.73 -3.96 -8.06
C ASP A 22 3.18 -3.05 -6.92
N GLN A 23 4.47 -3.12 -6.60
CA GLN A 23 5.01 -2.40 -5.46
C GLN A 23 4.82 -0.90 -5.59
N GLU A 24 5.01 -0.36 -6.78
CA GLU A 24 4.86 1.07 -6.99
C GLU A 24 3.42 1.52 -6.75
N ALA A 25 2.47 0.76 -7.27
CA ALA A 25 1.06 1.07 -7.04
C ALA A 25 0.71 0.97 -5.56
N ASN A 26 1.28 -0.01 -4.87
CA ASN A 26 1.04 -0.19 -3.44
C ASN A 26 1.54 1.02 -2.65
N ILE A 27 2.74 1.49 -2.99
CA ILE A 27 3.32 2.64 -2.30
C ILE A 27 2.46 3.88 -2.55
N ARG A 28 2.04 4.09 -3.78
CA ARG A 28 1.20 5.24 -4.10
C ARG A 28 -0.12 5.20 -3.35
N ALA A 29 -0.71 4.03 -3.28
CA ALA A 29 -1.98 3.87 -2.57
C ALA A 29 -1.81 4.16 -1.09
N LEU A 30 -0.72 3.69 -0.49
CA LEU A 30 -0.45 3.94 0.90
C LEU A 30 -0.20 5.42 1.17
N GLN A 31 0.55 6.08 0.29
CA GLN A 31 0.80 7.50 0.45
C GLN A 31 -0.49 8.31 0.34
N ALA A 32 -1.33 7.96 -0.62
CA ALA A 32 -2.58 8.66 -0.82
C ALA A 32 -3.56 8.45 0.33
N SER A 33 -3.45 7.32 1.02
CA SER A 33 -4.34 7.01 2.13
C SER A 33 -3.76 7.41 3.48
N GLY A 34 -2.58 8.03 3.49
CA GLY A 34 -1.96 8.44 4.74
C GLY A 34 -1.45 7.28 5.57
N GLY A 35 -1.12 6.17 4.94
CA GLY A 35 -0.61 4.99 5.62
C GLY A 35 -1.69 4.05 6.09
N ASN A 36 -2.93 4.28 5.72
CA ASN A 36 -4.04 3.42 6.11
C ASN A 36 -4.15 2.27 5.12
N VAL A 37 -3.82 1.06 5.59
CA VAL A 37 -3.79 -0.12 4.71
C VAL A 37 -5.17 -0.42 4.14
N ASN A 38 -6.21 -0.32 4.95
CA ASN A 38 -7.57 -0.60 4.47
C ASN A 38 -7.97 0.34 3.35
N ALA A 39 -7.68 1.63 3.51
CA ALA A 39 -7.98 2.60 2.48
C ALA A 39 -7.12 2.36 1.24
N ALA A 40 -5.87 1.95 1.43
CA ALA A 40 -4.99 1.64 0.32
C ALA A 40 -5.52 0.47 -0.48
N VAL A 41 -6.02 -0.55 0.19
CA VAL A 41 -6.62 -1.71 -0.48
C VAL A 41 -7.80 -1.28 -1.34
N GLU A 42 -8.65 -0.43 -0.80
CA GLU A 42 -9.80 0.05 -1.56
C GLU A 42 -9.36 0.82 -2.80
N ARG A 43 -8.32 1.64 -2.66
CA ARG A 43 -7.79 2.37 -3.81
C ARG A 43 -7.24 1.44 -4.87
N LEU A 44 -6.53 0.41 -4.44
CA LEU A 44 -5.95 -0.56 -5.37
C LEU A 44 -7.04 -1.32 -6.11
N LEU A 45 -8.10 -1.68 -5.42
CA LEU A 45 -9.21 -2.38 -6.05
C LEU A 45 -9.90 -1.50 -7.09
N GLN A 46 -9.97 -0.21 -6.84
CA GLN A 46 -10.57 0.73 -7.77
C GLN A 46 -9.68 1.00 -8.98
N SER A 47 -8.38 0.75 -8.84
CA SER A 47 -7.44 1.00 -9.92
C SER A 47 -7.42 -0.10 -10.96
N PHE A 48 -7.94 -1.25 -10.64
CA PHE A 48 -7.91 -2.37 -11.59
C PHE A 48 -8.92 -2.15 -12.69
N PRO A 49 -8.54 -2.48 -13.92
CA PRO A 49 -9.44 -2.33 -15.06
C PRO A 49 -10.62 -3.28 -15.00
#